data_63313c1a8d46305f4fe8d9431a47e963
#
_entry.id   63313c1a8d46305f4fe8d9431a47e963
#
_cell.length_a   1.000
_cell.length_b   1.000
_cell.length_c   1.000
_cell.angle_alpha   90.00
_cell.angle_beta   90.00
_cell.angle_gamma   90.00
#
_symmetry.space_group_name_H-M   'P 1'
#
loop_
_entity.id
_entity.type
_entity.pdbx_description
1 polymer ?
#
loop_
_entity_poly.entity_id
_entity_poly.type
_entity_poly.pdbx_seq_one_letter_code
_entity_poly.pdbx_strand_id
1 'polypeptide(L)'
;MDEIIPLLPKLGAAITLLFGLIGFFKPRLLVKPLGIELTNAAAVSEARAVFGGLNLGMAIAAFTFGEPLIFTALGLTWGVLTLARLWSLAVDGIGFKGAIPGIVVDGTLCFLFLAPLLLG
;
A
#
# COMPACT_ATOMS: atom_id res chain seq x y z
N MET A 1 -23.03 0.96 -11.57
CA MET A 1 -21.93 1.77 -11.02
C MET A 1 -22.07 1.98 -9.51
N ASP A 2 -23.27 2.35 -9.06
CA ASP A 2 -23.47 2.60 -7.62
C ASP A 2 -23.26 1.38 -6.74
N GLU A 3 -23.40 0.18 -7.29
CA GLU A 3 -23.18 -1.07 -6.58
C GLU A 3 -21.69 -1.43 -6.50
N ILE A 4 -20.90 -0.99 -7.48
CA ILE A 4 -19.49 -1.32 -7.60
C ILE A 4 -18.64 -0.37 -6.77
N ILE A 5 -18.95 0.92 -6.77
CA ILE A 5 -18.15 1.93 -6.09
C ILE A 5 -17.91 1.60 -4.61
N PRO A 6 -18.92 1.21 -3.82
CA PRO A 6 -18.68 0.85 -2.42
C PRO A 6 -17.82 -0.40 -2.22
N LEU A 7 -17.68 -1.23 -3.26
CA LEU A 7 -16.84 -2.44 -3.19
C LEU A 7 -15.36 -2.14 -3.43
N LEU A 8 -15.03 -1.01 -4.06
CA LEU A 8 -13.65 -0.69 -4.39
C LEU A 8 -12.75 -0.53 -3.15
N PRO A 9 -13.17 0.16 -2.07
CA PRO A 9 -12.37 0.17 -0.85
C PRO A 9 -12.18 -1.21 -0.23
N LYS A 10 -13.17 -2.09 -0.34
CA LYS A 10 -13.05 -3.46 0.18
C LYS A 10 -12.02 -4.25 -0.63
N LEU A 11 -11.97 -4.02 -1.94
CA LEU A 11 -10.92 -4.60 -2.77
C LEU A 11 -9.54 -4.07 -2.36
N GLY A 12 -9.44 -2.77 -2.10
CA GLY A 12 -8.21 -2.17 -1.59
C GLY A 12 -7.79 -2.80 -0.26
N ALA A 13 -8.75 -3.03 0.64
CA ALA A 13 -8.47 -3.68 1.92
C ALA A 13 -8.00 -5.12 1.74
N ALA A 14 -8.58 -5.87 0.80
CA ALA A 14 -8.17 -7.24 0.52
C ALA A 14 -6.75 -7.29 -0.03
N ILE A 15 -6.40 -6.38 -0.94
CA ILE A 15 -5.04 -6.26 -1.48
C ILE A 15 -4.06 -5.90 -0.37
N THR A 16 -4.43 -4.95 0.47
CA THR A 16 -3.61 -4.53 1.63
C THR A 16 -3.39 -5.70 2.58
N LEU A 17 -4.42 -6.51 2.83
CA LEU A 17 -4.30 -7.71 3.65
C LEU A 17 -3.31 -8.69 3.03
N LEU A 18 -3.40 -8.94 1.74
CA LEU A 18 -2.50 -9.85 1.04
C LEU A 18 -1.05 -9.38 1.17
N PHE A 19 -0.79 -8.10 0.91
CA PHE A 19 0.55 -7.55 1.07
C PHE A 19 1.03 -7.65 2.51
N GLY A 20 0.13 -7.40 3.47
CA GLY A 20 0.46 -7.53 4.88
C GLY A 20 0.87 -8.95 5.26
N LEU A 21 0.14 -9.94 4.78
CA LEU A 21 0.46 -11.34 5.04
C LEU A 21 1.81 -11.72 4.43
N ILE A 22 2.06 -11.32 3.18
CA ILE A 22 3.34 -11.59 2.53
C ILE A 22 4.47 -10.85 3.26
N GLY A 23 4.27 -9.59 3.57
CA GLY A 23 5.29 -8.79 4.25
C GLY A 23 5.60 -9.29 5.65
N PHE A 24 4.60 -9.83 6.36
CA PHE A 24 4.79 -10.37 7.70
C PHE A 24 5.53 -11.70 7.68
N PHE A 25 5.14 -12.61 6.80
CA PHE A 25 5.70 -13.95 6.78
C PHE A 25 6.88 -14.11 5.83
N LYS A 26 6.89 -13.38 4.71
CA LYS A 26 7.95 -13.46 3.69
C LYS A 26 8.35 -12.06 3.21
N PRO A 27 8.95 -11.23 4.10
CA PRO A 27 9.25 -9.84 3.73
C PRO A 27 10.18 -9.71 2.52
N ARG A 28 11.14 -10.64 2.35
CA ARG A 28 12.02 -10.60 1.19
C ARG A 28 11.27 -10.72 -0.13
N LEU A 29 10.24 -11.54 -0.15
CA LEU A 29 9.42 -11.73 -1.36
C LEU A 29 8.68 -10.45 -1.72
N LEU A 30 8.15 -9.75 -0.72
CA LEU A 30 7.38 -8.52 -0.95
C LEU A 30 8.25 -7.36 -1.42
N VAL A 31 9.43 -7.19 -0.83
CA VAL A 31 10.27 -6.02 -1.12
C VAL A 31 11.18 -6.20 -2.33
N LYS A 32 11.37 -7.42 -2.82
CA LYS A 32 12.25 -7.69 -3.96
C LYS A 32 11.88 -6.88 -5.21
N PRO A 33 10.61 -6.81 -5.62
CA PRO A 33 10.25 -6.00 -6.78
C PRO A 33 10.50 -4.51 -6.60
N LEU A 34 10.65 -4.06 -5.34
CA LEU A 34 10.94 -2.66 -5.03
C LEU A 34 12.45 -2.36 -5.06
N GLY A 35 13.29 -3.37 -5.35
CA GLY A 35 14.73 -3.19 -5.37
C GLY A 35 15.38 -3.14 -3.98
N ILE A 36 14.68 -3.58 -2.95
CA ILE A 36 15.20 -3.59 -1.58
C ILE A 36 15.81 -4.94 -1.28
N GLU A 37 17.06 -4.93 -0.79
CA GLU A 37 17.76 -6.13 -0.33
C GLU A 37 17.87 -6.11 1.19
N LEU A 38 17.41 -7.18 1.82
CA LEU A 38 17.47 -7.32 3.29
C LEU A 38 18.70 -8.15 3.65
N THR A 39 19.79 -7.46 4.03
CA THR A 39 21.10 -8.06 4.17
C THR A 39 21.43 -8.53 5.59
N ASN A 40 20.58 -8.22 6.58
CA ASN A 40 20.80 -8.64 7.97
C ASN A 40 19.45 -8.81 8.68
N ALA A 41 19.52 -9.37 9.90
CA ALA A 41 18.32 -9.66 10.67
C ALA A 41 17.54 -8.39 11.03
N ALA A 42 18.24 -7.29 11.32
CA ALA A 42 17.56 -6.03 11.65
C ALA A 42 16.77 -5.50 10.46
N ALA A 43 17.32 -5.59 9.25
CA ALA A 43 16.61 -5.17 8.03
C ALA A 43 15.37 -6.04 7.78
N VAL A 44 15.47 -7.35 8.01
CA VAL A 44 14.33 -8.26 7.88
C VAL A 44 13.25 -7.88 8.88
N SER A 45 13.63 -7.60 10.13
CA SER A 45 12.68 -7.19 11.18
C SER A 45 11.96 -5.90 10.82
N GLU A 46 12.69 -4.89 10.31
CA GLU A 46 12.08 -3.63 9.88
C GLU A 46 11.10 -3.85 8.73
N ALA A 47 11.48 -4.63 7.73
CA ALA A 47 10.61 -4.91 6.60
C ALA A 47 9.35 -5.65 7.06
N ARG A 48 9.50 -6.63 7.96
CA ARG A 48 8.37 -7.38 8.51
C ARG A 48 7.41 -6.45 9.26
N ALA A 49 7.94 -5.54 10.06
CA ALA A 49 7.13 -4.59 10.82
C ALA A 49 6.42 -3.60 9.89
N VAL A 50 7.15 -2.99 8.97
CA VAL A 50 6.60 -1.93 8.12
C VAL A 50 5.72 -2.51 7.01
N PHE A 51 6.24 -3.45 6.23
CA PHE A 51 5.45 -3.99 5.10
C PHE A 51 4.42 -5.02 5.56
N GLY A 52 4.71 -5.75 6.63
CA GLY A 52 3.76 -6.71 7.19
C GLY A 52 2.83 -6.08 8.20
N GLY A 53 3.39 -5.55 9.29
CA GLY A 53 2.61 -5.05 10.43
C GLY A 53 1.71 -3.89 10.09
N LEU A 54 2.22 -2.85 9.40
CA LEU A 54 1.40 -1.70 9.02
C LEU A 54 0.29 -2.11 8.05
N ASN A 55 0.61 -2.92 7.05
CA ASN A 55 -0.41 -3.36 6.09
C ASN A 55 -1.49 -4.21 6.76
N LEU A 56 -1.10 -5.13 7.65
CA LEU A 56 -2.08 -5.92 8.39
C LEU A 56 -2.95 -5.04 9.28
N GLY A 57 -2.35 -4.07 9.97
CA GLY A 57 -3.09 -3.12 10.81
C GLY A 57 -4.11 -2.33 10.00
N MET A 58 -3.70 -1.82 8.83
CA MET A 58 -4.60 -1.10 7.94
C MET A 58 -5.75 -1.99 7.45
N ALA A 59 -5.44 -3.23 7.07
CA ALA A 59 -6.47 -4.16 6.60
C ALA A 59 -7.44 -4.51 7.72
N ILE A 60 -6.95 -4.78 8.92
CA ILE A 60 -7.79 -5.06 10.08
C ILE A 60 -8.71 -3.87 10.35
N ALA A 61 -8.19 -2.65 10.34
CA ALA A 61 -9.01 -1.45 10.56
C ALA A 61 -10.09 -1.32 9.49
N ALA A 62 -9.73 -1.55 8.22
CA ALA A 62 -10.66 -1.44 7.11
C ALA A 62 -11.81 -2.46 7.22
N PHE A 63 -11.48 -3.73 7.53
CA PHE A 63 -12.50 -4.77 7.64
C PHE A 63 -13.32 -4.69 8.93
N THR A 64 -12.71 -4.19 10.01
CA THR A 64 -13.40 -4.08 11.30
C THR A 64 -14.33 -2.89 11.35
N PHE A 65 -13.86 -1.73 10.90
CA PHE A 65 -14.62 -0.50 11.03
C PHE A 65 -15.33 -0.08 9.76
N GLY A 66 -14.76 -0.32 8.59
CA GLY A 66 -15.40 -0.17 7.29
C GLY A 66 -16.13 1.14 7.02
N GLU A 67 -15.77 2.21 7.71
CA GLU A 67 -16.44 3.50 7.58
C GLU A 67 -15.76 4.38 6.53
N PRO A 68 -16.52 5.30 5.90
CA PRO A 68 -15.94 6.20 4.90
C PRO A 68 -14.71 6.96 5.39
N LEU A 69 -14.71 7.38 6.65
CA LEU A 69 -13.57 8.10 7.22
C LEU A 69 -12.32 7.22 7.25
N ILE A 70 -12.47 5.94 7.62
CA ILE A 70 -11.35 4.99 7.65
C ILE A 70 -10.80 4.79 6.24
N PHE A 71 -11.68 4.55 5.26
CA PHE A 71 -11.25 4.37 3.87
C PHE A 71 -10.56 5.63 3.34
N THR A 72 -11.06 6.81 3.68
CA THR A 72 -10.45 8.08 3.28
C THR A 72 -9.05 8.21 3.88
N ALA A 73 -8.89 7.90 5.17
CA ALA A 73 -7.59 7.96 5.84
C ALA A 73 -6.58 7.01 5.18
N LEU A 74 -7.00 5.78 4.86
CA LEU A 74 -6.13 4.81 4.21
C LEU A 74 -5.77 5.26 2.78
N GLY A 75 -6.73 5.81 2.05
CA GLY A 75 -6.48 6.33 0.72
C GLY A 75 -5.50 7.49 0.72
N LEU A 76 -5.62 8.40 1.67
CA LEU A 76 -4.67 9.50 1.83
C LEU A 76 -3.28 8.97 2.15
N THR A 77 -3.17 7.95 2.99
CA THR A 77 -1.90 7.32 3.33
C THR A 77 -1.21 6.76 2.08
N TRP A 78 -1.93 5.99 1.28
CA TRP A 78 -1.38 5.45 0.03
C TRP A 78 -1.08 6.55 -0.98
N GLY A 79 -1.87 7.64 -0.97
CA GLY A 79 -1.62 8.81 -1.83
C GLY A 79 -0.33 9.52 -1.48
N VAL A 80 -0.05 9.71 -0.20
CA VAL A 80 1.20 10.33 0.25
C VAL A 80 2.39 9.42 -0.06
N LEU A 81 2.24 8.11 0.08
CA LEU A 81 3.28 7.16 -0.34
C LEU A 81 3.58 7.31 -1.83
N THR A 82 2.55 7.45 -2.65
CA THR A 82 2.71 7.68 -4.08
C THR A 82 3.47 8.97 -4.35
N LEU A 83 3.11 10.05 -3.66
CA LEU A 83 3.81 11.33 -3.79
C LEU A 83 5.28 11.21 -3.39
N ALA A 84 5.58 10.46 -2.33
CA ALA A 84 6.95 10.23 -1.90
C ALA A 84 7.77 9.53 -2.97
N ARG A 85 7.19 8.53 -3.64
CA ARG A 85 7.87 7.82 -4.73
C ARG A 85 8.09 8.72 -5.93
N LEU A 86 7.12 9.57 -6.27
CA LEU A 86 7.28 10.54 -7.35
C LEU A 86 8.37 11.56 -7.03
N TRP A 87 8.44 12.01 -5.79
CA TRP A 87 9.52 12.89 -5.34
C TRP A 87 10.89 12.22 -5.47
N SER A 88 10.98 10.93 -5.13
CA SER A 88 12.21 10.16 -5.27
C SER A 88 12.69 10.07 -6.72
N LEU A 89 11.77 10.02 -7.68
CA LEU A 89 12.15 10.08 -9.09
C LEU A 89 12.93 11.35 -9.40
N ALA A 90 12.56 12.47 -8.76
CA ALA A 90 13.19 13.75 -9.01
C ALA A 90 14.54 13.90 -8.30
N VAL A 91 14.70 13.34 -7.09
CA VAL A 91 15.84 13.67 -6.22
C VAL A 91 16.78 12.51 -5.92
N ASP A 92 16.36 11.25 -6.07
CA ASP A 92 17.18 10.11 -5.63
C ASP A 92 17.84 9.35 -6.78
N GLY A 93 17.64 9.80 -8.01
CA GLY A 93 18.27 9.16 -9.15
C GLY A 93 17.77 7.76 -9.46
N ILE A 94 16.63 7.36 -8.88
CA ILE A 94 16.04 6.07 -9.20
C ILE A 94 15.54 6.08 -10.65
N GLY A 95 15.80 5.00 -11.39
CA GLY A 95 15.30 4.87 -12.75
C GLY A 95 13.79 4.72 -12.78
N PHE A 96 13.16 5.22 -13.84
CA PHE A 96 11.71 5.15 -14.01
C PHE A 96 11.19 3.70 -13.87
N LYS A 97 11.89 2.75 -14.51
CA LYS A 97 11.50 1.34 -14.42
C LYS A 97 11.55 0.78 -13.01
N GLY A 98 12.52 1.21 -12.20
CA GLY A 98 12.62 0.77 -10.80
C GLY A 98 11.53 1.35 -9.93
N ALA A 99 11.03 2.53 -10.27
CA ALA A 99 9.99 3.20 -9.48
C ALA A 99 8.57 2.75 -9.80
N ILE A 100 8.33 2.26 -11.03
CA ILE A 100 6.98 1.92 -11.51
C ILE A 100 6.23 0.95 -10.59
N PRO A 101 6.80 -0.20 -10.16
CA PRO A 101 6.03 -1.15 -9.35
C PRO A 101 5.43 -0.50 -8.10
N GLY A 102 6.21 0.29 -7.37
CA GLY A 102 5.73 0.96 -6.17
C GLY A 102 4.68 2.02 -6.48
N ILE A 103 4.90 2.82 -7.53
CA ILE A 103 3.97 3.88 -7.92
C ILE A 103 2.63 3.28 -8.34
N VAL A 104 2.64 2.22 -9.14
CA VAL A 104 1.42 1.56 -9.60
C VAL A 104 0.64 0.98 -8.43
N VAL A 105 1.31 0.27 -7.54
CA VAL A 105 0.65 -0.34 -6.37
C VAL A 105 0.06 0.74 -5.46
N ASP A 106 0.87 1.71 -5.06
CA ASP A 106 0.45 2.73 -4.10
C ASP A 106 -0.64 3.61 -4.69
N GLY A 107 -0.51 4.00 -5.96
CA GLY A 107 -1.52 4.80 -6.65
C GLY A 107 -2.84 4.06 -6.83
N THR A 108 -2.78 2.77 -7.14
CA THR A 108 -3.96 1.93 -7.29
C THR A 108 -4.70 1.81 -5.95
N LEU A 109 -3.98 1.56 -4.86
CA LEU A 109 -4.59 1.46 -3.54
C LEU A 109 -5.17 2.81 -3.10
N CYS A 110 -4.49 3.91 -3.39
CA CYS A 110 -5.03 5.24 -3.14
C CYS A 110 -6.38 5.42 -3.85
N PHE A 111 -6.44 5.09 -5.14
CA PHE A 111 -7.67 5.21 -5.91
C PHE A 111 -8.77 4.32 -5.36
N LEU A 112 -8.47 3.05 -5.07
CA LEU A 112 -9.47 2.11 -4.57
C LEU A 112 -10.10 2.59 -3.26
N PHE A 113 -9.30 3.07 -2.33
CA PHE A 113 -9.82 3.55 -1.05
C PHE A 113 -10.57 4.87 -1.19
N LEU A 114 -10.13 5.75 -2.09
CA LEU A 114 -10.78 7.06 -2.28
C LEU A 114 -11.92 7.03 -3.31
N ALA A 115 -12.14 5.90 -3.98
CA ALA A 115 -13.12 5.82 -5.06
C ALA A 115 -14.51 6.33 -4.67
N PRO A 116 -15.08 5.99 -3.50
CA PRO A 116 -16.37 6.54 -3.12
C PRO A 116 -16.38 8.05 -2.98
N LEU A 117 -15.28 8.63 -2.52
CA LEU A 117 -15.14 10.08 -2.40
C LEU A 117 -15.01 10.75 -3.78
N LEU A 118 -14.26 10.11 -4.69
CA LEU A 118 -13.99 10.67 -6.01
C LEU A 118 -15.13 10.44 -7.01
N LEU A 119 -15.80 9.30 -6.92
CA LEU A 119 -16.80 8.86 -7.90
C LEU A 119 -18.24 8.89 -7.36
N GLY A 120 -18.37 8.93 -6.07
CA GLY A 120 -19.68 8.97 -5.42
C GLY A 120 -20.14 10.38 -5.19
#